data_9b863e997b518abc324238d54afceaa0
#
_entry.id   9b863e997b518abc324238d54afceaa0
#
_cell.length_a   1.000
_cell.length_b   1.000
_cell.length_c   1.000
_cell.angle_alpha   90.00
_cell.angle_beta   90.00
_cell.angle_gamma   90.00
#
_symmetry.space_group_name_H-M   'P 1'
#
loop_
_entity.id
_entity.type
_entity.pdbx_description
1 polymer ?
#
loop_
_entity_poly.entity_id
_entity_poly.type
_entity_poly.pdbx_seq_one_letter_code
_entity_poly.pdbx_strand_id
1 'polypeptide(L)'
;LSKIVAVKPPPPRPSEPLKWMVFTEGIPPRSVPGSGTEIHFLNNMPIKVKVYWVEYGGGLKLYGELEPGGKRIQNTFSQASWLITDGNEKPLGYFRTTQKVGKAVIPK
;
A
#
# COMPACT_ATOMS: atom_id res chain seq x y z
N LEU A 1 -38.68 -18.33 22.22
CA LEU A 1 -38.11 -18.11 20.90
C LEU A 1 -36.95 -17.13 20.98
N SER A 2 -35.77 -17.62 20.70
CA SER A 2 -34.63 -16.73 20.62
C SER A 2 -34.75 -15.91 19.34
N LYS A 3 -34.58 -14.63 19.47
CA LYS A 3 -34.43 -13.74 18.31
C LYS A 3 -33.01 -13.72 17.92
N ILE A 4 -32.79 -13.98 16.66
CA ILE A 4 -31.46 -13.72 16.10
C ILE A 4 -31.36 -12.20 15.93
N VAL A 5 -30.53 -11.59 16.74
CA VAL A 5 -30.24 -10.17 16.60
C VAL A 5 -29.18 -10.02 15.53
N ALA A 6 -29.53 -9.31 14.48
CA ALA A 6 -28.54 -9.01 13.46
C ALA A 6 -27.47 -8.11 14.07
N VAL A 7 -26.26 -8.63 14.12
CA VAL A 7 -25.12 -7.84 14.57
C VAL A 7 -24.72 -6.93 13.42
N LYS A 8 -24.74 -5.64 13.66
CA LYS A 8 -24.26 -4.69 12.67
C LYS A 8 -22.77 -4.93 12.47
N PRO A 9 -22.29 -4.96 11.24
CA PRO A 9 -20.87 -5.01 11.02
C PRO A 9 -20.22 -3.79 11.69
N PRO A 10 -18.98 -3.92 12.17
CA PRO A 10 -18.29 -2.77 12.73
C PRO A 10 -18.19 -1.67 11.68
N PRO A 11 -18.21 -0.40 12.10
CA PRO A 11 -18.03 0.68 11.14
C PRO A 11 -16.71 0.51 10.41
N PRO A 12 -16.61 0.90 9.13
CA PRO A 12 -15.35 0.81 8.42
C PRO A 12 -14.29 1.61 9.16
N ARG A 13 -13.08 1.08 9.17
CA ARG A 13 -11.96 1.80 9.78
C ARG A 13 -11.74 3.11 9.01
N PRO A 14 -11.32 4.19 9.71
CA PRO A 14 -10.97 5.42 9.00
C PRO A 14 -9.97 5.16 7.91
N SER A 15 -10.20 5.73 6.74
CA SER A 15 -9.29 5.59 5.60
C SER A 15 -8.97 6.97 5.05
N GLU A 16 -7.81 7.08 4.41
CA GLU A 16 -7.38 8.31 3.79
C GLU A 16 -6.58 8.02 2.52
N PRO A 17 -6.61 8.92 1.54
CA PRO A 17 -5.73 8.78 0.40
C PRO A 17 -4.29 9.03 0.83
N LEU A 18 -3.38 8.16 0.38
CA LEU A 18 -1.96 8.35 0.61
C LEU A 18 -1.39 9.19 -0.53
N LYS A 19 -0.41 10.01 -0.20
CA LYS A 19 0.24 10.86 -1.18
C LYS A 19 1.18 10.03 -2.05
N TRP A 20 1.03 10.14 -3.36
CA TRP A 20 1.98 9.59 -4.32
C TRP A 20 3.21 10.47 -4.32
N MET A 21 4.35 9.88 -3.96
CA MET A 21 5.63 10.60 -3.97
C MET A 21 6.46 10.07 -5.12
N VAL A 22 6.70 10.91 -6.12
CA VAL A 22 7.52 10.55 -7.28
C VAL A 22 8.92 10.21 -6.80
N PHE A 23 9.45 9.08 -7.27
CA PHE A 23 10.75 8.60 -6.82
C PHE A 23 11.37 7.77 -7.94
N THR A 24 12.48 8.23 -8.50
CA THR A 24 13.05 7.65 -9.71
C THR A 24 14.42 7.02 -9.51
N GLU A 25 15.04 7.21 -8.35
CA GLU A 25 16.36 6.67 -8.06
C GLU A 25 16.50 6.28 -6.60
N GLY A 26 17.25 5.21 -6.34
CA GLY A 26 17.61 4.81 -5.00
C GLY A 26 16.52 4.01 -4.29
N ILE A 27 16.55 4.09 -2.97
CA ILE A 27 15.61 3.41 -2.09
C ILE A 27 14.87 4.46 -1.26
N PRO A 28 13.53 4.39 -1.18
CA PRO A 28 12.77 5.32 -0.35
C PRO A 28 13.17 5.18 1.13
N PRO A 29 12.74 6.12 1.98
CA PRO A 29 12.98 5.98 3.42
C PRO A 29 12.53 4.59 3.90
N ARG A 30 13.38 3.95 4.68
CA ARG A 30 13.04 2.64 5.23
C ARG A 30 11.82 2.73 6.14
N SER A 31 11.08 1.62 6.20
CA SER A 31 9.95 1.51 7.11
C SER A 31 10.44 1.57 8.56
N VAL A 32 9.57 2.08 9.43
CA VAL A 32 9.82 2.16 10.87
C VAL A 32 8.68 1.38 11.54
N PRO A 33 8.95 0.64 12.64
CA PRO A 33 7.89 -0.09 13.33
C PRO A 33 6.75 0.83 13.75
N GLY A 34 5.52 0.35 13.58
CA GLY A 34 4.32 1.13 13.89
C GLY A 34 3.14 0.24 14.21
N SER A 35 1.95 0.83 14.24
CA SER A 35 0.69 0.12 14.52
C SER A 35 0.17 -0.59 13.28
N GLY A 36 -0.53 -1.71 13.47
CA GLY A 36 -1.14 -2.46 12.37
C GLY A 36 -2.17 -1.64 11.62
N THR A 37 -2.14 -1.72 10.30
CA THR A 37 -3.09 -1.07 9.40
C THR A 37 -3.15 -1.83 8.09
N GLU A 38 -3.79 -1.24 7.10
CA GLU A 38 -3.87 -1.79 5.75
C GLU A 38 -3.52 -0.73 4.74
N ILE A 39 -2.99 -1.17 3.61
CA ILE A 39 -2.81 -0.32 2.44
C ILE A 39 -3.56 -0.95 1.26
N HIS A 40 -4.36 -0.14 0.59
CA HIS A 40 -5.18 -0.57 -0.54
C HIS A 40 -4.61 0.01 -1.82
N PHE A 41 -3.94 -0.83 -2.60
CA PHE A 41 -3.35 -0.41 -3.87
C PHE A 41 -4.36 -0.46 -5.01
N LEU A 42 -4.28 0.50 -5.90
CA LEU A 42 -4.98 0.50 -7.18
C LEU A 42 -3.99 0.99 -8.25
N ASN A 43 -3.78 0.17 -9.28
CA ASN A 43 -2.88 0.54 -10.36
C ASN A 43 -3.66 1.20 -11.51
N ASN A 44 -3.55 2.52 -11.61
CA ASN A 44 -4.15 3.27 -12.72
C ASN A 44 -3.17 3.50 -13.88
N MET A 45 -1.95 2.98 -13.78
CA MET A 45 -1.01 3.05 -14.89
C MET A 45 -1.38 2.09 -16.01
N PRO A 46 -1.03 2.39 -17.26
CA PRO A 46 -1.29 1.48 -18.39
C PRO A 46 -0.28 0.33 -18.45
N ILE A 47 0.55 0.15 -17.45
CA ILE A 47 1.58 -0.88 -17.39
C ILE A 47 1.45 -1.69 -16.11
N LYS A 48 1.98 -2.91 -16.14
CA LYS A 48 2.13 -3.72 -14.93
C LYS A 48 3.16 -3.06 -14.01
N VAL A 49 2.87 -3.02 -12.71
CA VAL A 49 3.80 -2.49 -11.71
C VAL A 49 4.12 -3.55 -10.67
N LYS A 50 5.25 -3.38 -10.01
CA LYS A 50 5.66 -4.24 -8.89
C LYS A 50 5.57 -3.44 -7.60
N VAL A 51 5.17 -4.13 -6.53
CA VAL A 51 4.96 -3.52 -5.21
C VAL A 51 5.99 -4.10 -4.25
N TYR A 52 6.83 -3.24 -3.69
CA TYR A 52 7.88 -3.62 -2.74
C TYR A 52 7.64 -2.98 -1.39
N TRP A 53 7.84 -3.74 -0.33
CA TRP A 53 7.95 -3.19 1.02
C TRP A 53 9.42 -2.82 1.27
N VAL A 54 9.65 -1.60 1.77
CA VAL A 54 10.99 -1.16 2.16
C VAL A 54 11.22 -1.63 3.58
N GLU A 55 12.13 -2.58 3.74
CA GLU A 55 12.39 -3.21 5.04
C GLU A 55 13.03 -2.23 6.03
N TYR A 56 12.98 -2.60 7.30
CA TYR A 56 13.54 -1.77 8.38
C TYR A 56 15.04 -1.52 8.19
N GLY A 57 15.75 -2.45 7.59
CA GLY A 57 17.16 -2.31 7.26
C GLY A 57 17.45 -1.60 5.93
N GLY A 58 16.39 -1.20 5.20
CA GLY A 58 16.55 -0.55 3.90
C GLY A 58 16.53 -1.48 2.70
N GLY A 59 16.40 -2.80 2.91
CA GLY A 59 16.22 -3.74 1.80
C GLY A 59 14.84 -3.66 1.19
N LEU A 60 14.65 -4.29 0.03
CA LEU A 60 13.36 -4.34 -0.66
C LEU A 60 12.83 -5.76 -0.67
N LYS A 61 11.55 -5.90 -0.35
CA LYS A 61 10.87 -7.20 -0.40
C LYS A 61 9.70 -7.11 -1.36
N LEU A 62 9.70 -7.92 -2.41
CA LEU A 62 8.62 -7.96 -3.39
C LEU A 62 7.38 -8.61 -2.76
N TYR A 63 6.26 -7.90 -2.80
CA TYR A 63 4.98 -8.42 -2.30
C TYR A 63 4.04 -8.84 -3.42
N GLY A 64 4.20 -8.32 -4.62
CA GLY A 64 3.36 -8.72 -5.74
C GLY A 64 3.47 -7.78 -6.92
N GLU A 65 2.69 -8.13 -7.93
CA GLU A 65 2.58 -7.35 -9.16
C GLU A 65 1.13 -6.99 -9.38
N LEU A 66 0.89 -5.84 -9.99
CA LEU A 66 -0.46 -5.37 -10.32
C LEU A 66 -0.54 -5.06 -11.80
N GLU A 67 -1.48 -5.72 -12.48
CA GLU A 67 -1.83 -5.38 -13.84
C GLU A 67 -2.51 -4.01 -13.90
N PRO A 68 -2.62 -3.37 -15.08
CA PRO A 68 -3.42 -2.15 -15.20
C PRO A 68 -4.83 -2.37 -14.66
N GLY A 69 -5.29 -1.49 -13.76
CA GLY A 69 -6.57 -1.63 -13.09
C GLY A 69 -6.58 -2.60 -11.92
N GLY A 70 -5.46 -3.25 -11.66
CA GLY A 70 -5.35 -4.24 -10.58
C GLY A 70 -5.43 -3.59 -9.20
N LYS A 71 -5.96 -4.35 -8.24
CA LYS A 71 -6.12 -3.93 -6.86
C LYS A 71 -5.49 -4.95 -5.92
N ARG A 72 -5.01 -4.46 -4.78
CA ARG A 72 -4.47 -5.33 -3.75
C ARG A 72 -4.69 -4.70 -2.38
N ILE A 73 -5.19 -5.50 -1.45
CA ILE A 73 -5.26 -5.12 -0.03
C ILE A 73 -4.11 -5.83 0.66
N GLN A 74 -3.28 -5.07 1.34
CA GLN A 74 -2.09 -5.59 2.00
C GLN A 74 -2.09 -5.17 3.46
N ASN A 75 -1.95 -6.13 4.37
CA ASN A 75 -1.71 -5.83 5.78
C ASN A 75 -0.33 -5.21 5.91
N THR A 76 -0.24 -4.17 6.71
CA THR A 76 1.01 -3.46 6.92
C THR A 76 0.98 -2.78 8.30
N PHE A 77 1.94 -1.92 8.56
CA PHE A 77 2.02 -1.12 9.77
C PHE A 77 2.11 0.35 9.37
N SER A 78 1.78 1.24 10.29
CA SER A 78 2.00 2.67 10.07
C SER A 78 3.50 2.93 9.91
N GLN A 79 3.86 4.03 9.25
CA GLN A 79 5.24 4.42 8.99
C GLN A 79 6.01 3.41 8.13
N ALA A 80 5.31 2.71 7.27
CA ALA A 80 5.90 1.81 6.30
C ALA A 80 6.00 2.49 4.93
N SER A 81 7.10 2.24 4.23
CA SER A 81 7.27 2.72 2.86
C SER A 81 7.02 1.57 1.90
N TRP A 82 6.24 1.86 0.85
CA TRP A 82 5.89 0.91 -0.20
C TRP A 82 6.32 1.49 -1.54
N LEU A 83 7.33 0.87 -2.15
CA LEU A 83 7.91 1.31 -3.42
C LEU A 83 7.17 0.67 -4.58
N ILE A 84 6.86 1.47 -5.57
CA ILE A 84 6.24 1.02 -6.81
C ILE A 84 7.28 1.14 -7.93
N THR A 85 7.48 0.06 -8.66
CA THR A 85 8.39 0.03 -9.81
C THR A 85 7.64 -0.41 -11.06
N ASP A 86 8.27 -0.21 -12.22
CA ASP A 86 7.79 -0.83 -13.46
C ASP A 86 8.21 -2.31 -13.50
N GLY A 87 7.92 -3.00 -14.59
CA GLY A 87 8.26 -4.41 -14.76
C GLY A 87 9.76 -4.68 -14.81
N ASN A 88 10.56 -3.66 -15.08
CA ASN A 88 12.03 -3.75 -15.12
C ASN A 88 12.68 -3.24 -13.84
N GLU A 89 11.88 -3.12 -12.77
CA GLU A 89 12.34 -2.70 -11.45
C GLU A 89 12.83 -1.25 -11.39
N LYS A 90 12.40 -0.43 -12.35
CA LYS A 90 12.69 1.00 -12.31
C LYS A 90 11.73 1.70 -11.36
N PRO A 91 12.22 2.41 -10.33
CA PRO A 91 11.35 3.10 -9.39
C PRO A 91 10.49 4.16 -10.08
N LEU A 92 9.23 4.23 -9.69
CA LEU A 92 8.26 5.20 -10.21
C LEU A 92 7.83 6.15 -9.10
N GLY A 93 7.60 5.64 -7.92
CA GLY A 93 7.16 6.41 -6.77
C GLY A 93 6.95 5.53 -5.56
N TYR A 94 6.59 6.13 -4.44
CA TYR A 94 6.31 5.36 -3.24
C TYR A 94 5.19 5.99 -2.42
N PHE A 95 4.66 5.20 -1.50
CA PHE A 95 3.66 5.63 -0.52
C PHE A 95 4.21 5.43 0.89
N ARG A 96 3.82 6.30 1.81
CA ARG A 96 4.12 6.16 3.21
C ARG A 96 2.82 5.96 3.97
N THR A 97 2.71 4.87 4.73
CA THR A 97 1.50 4.58 5.49
C THR A 97 1.38 5.41 6.75
N THR A 98 0.14 5.55 7.22
CA THR A 98 -0.18 6.21 8.48
C THR A 98 -0.94 5.22 9.36
N GLN A 99 -1.50 5.67 10.46
CA GLN A 99 -2.30 4.82 11.35
C GLN A 99 -3.65 4.46 10.74
N LYS A 100 -4.09 5.18 9.72
CA LYS A 100 -5.36 4.91 9.03
C LYS A 100 -5.14 3.95 7.88
N VAL A 101 -6.22 3.27 7.48
CA VAL A 101 -6.19 2.50 6.24
C VAL A 101 -5.85 3.44 5.10
N GLY A 102 -4.80 3.12 4.35
CA GLY A 102 -4.31 4.00 3.29
C GLY A 102 -4.81 3.58 1.92
N LYS A 103 -5.34 4.53 1.15
CA LYS A 103 -5.69 4.31 -0.24
C LYS A 103 -4.52 4.74 -1.11
N ALA A 104 -3.86 3.78 -1.74
CA ALA A 104 -2.66 4.00 -2.52
C ALA A 104 -2.98 3.89 -4.00
N VAL A 105 -3.43 5.00 -4.58
CA VAL A 105 -3.76 5.06 -6.02
C VAL A 105 -2.50 5.41 -6.79
N ILE A 106 -2.03 4.45 -7.58
CA ILE A 106 -0.87 4.64 -8.46
C ILE A 106 -1.37 5.38 -9.68
N PRO A 107 -0.92 6.62 -9.93
CA PRO A 107 -1.49 7.48 -10.97
C PRO A 107 -1.14 7.01 -12.38
N LYS A 108 -1.89 7.52 -13.31
CA LYS A 108 -1.68 7.24 -14.74
C LYS A 108 -0.31 7.64 -15.24
#